data_e3215501ce8628e40647d17b08f4c3b9
#
_entry.id   e3215501ce8628e40647d17b08f4c3b9
#
_cell.length_a   1.000
_cell.length_b   1.000
_cell.length_c   1.000
_cell.angle_alpha   90.00
_cell.angle_beta   90.00
_cell.angle_gamma   90.00
#
_symmetry.space_group_name_H-M   'P 1'
#
loop_
_entity.id
_entity.type
_entity.pdbx_description
1 polymer ?
#
loop_
_entity_poly.entity_id
_entity_poly.type
_entity_poly.pdbx_seq_one_letter_code
_entity_poly.pdbx_strand_id
1 'polypeptide(L)'
;MGRMMYNNLYCLGILEDVTKLLKKKGIDINVFEDIDDAALGNGGLGRLAACFLDSAATQEVPLDGYGIRYKYGLFKQLIENGYQVETADNWQRFEDPWCNRVEDEAVTVSFKGQTVKAVPYDMAVIGCKTTNINTLRLWQAEAVNDFDFTAFNNTEYNNAVQEKNDAENITKVLYPNDNKYEGKVLRL
;
A
#
# COMPACT_ATOMS: atom_id res chain seq x y z
N MET A 1 4.16 -9.72 -1.04
CA MET A 1 4.52 -9.63 0.41
C MET A 1 5.18 -10.90 0.92
N GLY A 2 4.82 -12.07 0.44
CA GLY A 2 5.41 -13.33 0.88
C GLY A 2 6.92 -13.44 0.72
N ARG A 3 7.48 -12.97 -0.40
CA ARG A 3 8.95 -12.92 -0.58
C ARG A 3 9.65 -12.00 0.42
N MET A 4 9.03 -10.88 0.79
CA MET A 4 9.54 -10.00 1.82
C MET A 4 9.58 -10.71 3.17
N MET A 5 8.55 -11.53 3.46
CA MET A 5 8.51 -12.34 4.67
C MET A 5 9.67 -13.35 4.74
N TYR A 6 9.94 -14.07 3.65
CA TYR A 6 11.10 -14.97 3.57
C TYR A 6 12.41 -14.22 3.81
N ASN A 7 12.61 -13.09 3.11
CA ASN A 7 13.82 -12.30 3.26
C ASN A 7 14.00 -11.80 4.69
N ASN A 8 12.93 -11.28 5.30
CA ASN A 8 12.97 -10.79 6.67
C ASN A 8 13.30 -11.91 7.67
N LEU A 9 12.65 -13.07 7.56
CA LEU A 9 12.93 -14.22 8.42
C LEU A 9 14.38 -14.73 8.23
N TYR A 10 14.87 -14.72 6.99
CA TYR A 10 16.26 -15.06 6.68
C TYR A 10 17.23 -14.04 7.26
N CYS A 11 16.98 -12.75 7.06
CA CYS A 11 17.83 -11.66 7.56
C CYS A 11 17.89 -11.62 9.09
N LEU A 12 16.79 -11.96 9.75
CA LEU A 12 16.70 -12.07 11.21
C LEU A 12 17.30 -13.41 11.76
N GLY A 13 17.65 -14.34 10.89
CA GLY A 13 18.22 -15.63 11.28
C GLY A 13 17.22 -16.63 11.90
N ILE A 14 15.91 -16.41 11.75
CA ILE A 14 14.85 -17.22 12.36
C ILE A 14 14.05 -18.06 11.36
N LEU A 15 14.43 -18.06 10.07
CA LEU A 15 13.69 -18.75 9.01
C LEU A 15 13.51 -20.26 9.30
N GLU A 16 14.58 -20.95 9.74
CA GLU A 16 14.53 -22.39 10.02
C GLU A 16 13.58 -22.71 11.18
N ASP A 17 13.60 -21.89 12.24
CA ASP A 17 12.79 -22.11 13.43
C ASP A 17 11.30 -21.89 13.13
N VAL A 18 10.99 -20.85 12.35
CA VAL A 18 9.63 -20.59 11.86
C VAL A 18 9.16 -21.73 10.95
N THR A 19 10.02 -22.20 10.03
CA THR A 19 9.70 -23.35 9.16
C THR A 19 9.37 -24.60 9.96
N LYS A 20 10.18 -24.94 10.97
CA LYS A 20 9.93 -26.07 11.87
C LYS A 20 8.61 -25.91 12.64
N LEU A 21 8.32 -24.69 13.11
CA LEU A 21 7.10 -24.41 13.85
C LEU A 21 5.85 -24.55 12.97
N LEU A 22 5.87 -23.99 11.75
CA LEU A 22 4.78 -24.12 10.78
C LEU A 22 4.54 -25.57 10.40
N LYS A 23 5.60 -26.33 10.14
CA LYS A 23 5.50 -27.76 9.83
C LYS A 23 4.86 -28.57 10.96
N LYS A 24 5.15 -28.25 12.23
CA LYS A 24 4.47 -28.86 13.39
C LYS A 24 2.97 -28.59 13.42
N LYS A 25 2.53 -27.48 12.83
CA LYS A 25 1.12 -27.10 12.69
C LYS A 25 0.48 -27.61 11.39
N GLY A 26 1.21 -28.38 10.57
CA GLY A 26 0.74 -28.88 9.28
C GLY A 26 0.68 -27.80 8.19
N ILE A 27 1.40 -26.70 8.36
CA ILE A 27 1.43 -25.60 7.39
C ILE A 27 2.76 -25.66 6.63
N ASP A 28 2.69 -25.65 5.29
CA ASP A 28 3.86 -25.49 4.44
C ASP A 28 4.24 -24.00 4.38
N ILE A 29 5.51 -23.67 4.58
CA ILE A 29 5.99 -22.30 4.50
C ILE A 29 5.79 -21.68 3.11
N ASN A 30 5.68 -22.48 2.07
CA ASN A 30 5.43 -22.04 0.70
C ASN A 30 4.10 -21.29 0.53
N VAL A 31 3.15 -21.40 1.48
CA VAL A 31 1.93 -20.58 1.50
C VAL A 31 2.23 -19.08 1.50
N PHE A 32 3.42 -18.65 1.91
CA PHE A 32 3.83 -17.27 1.84
C PHE A 32 3.98 -16.76 0.39
N GLU A 33 4.24 -17.64 -0.57
CA GLU A 33 4.35 -17.27 -1.99
C GLU A 33 3.01 -16.84 -2.58
N ASP A 34 1.90 -17.31 -1.99
CA ASP A 34 0.54 -16.96 -2.41
C ASP A 34 0.05 -15.61 -1.86
N ILE A 35 0.83 -14.96 -0.98
CA ILE A 35 0.48 -13.67 -0.42
C ILE A 35 0.73 -12.59 -1.47
N ASP A 36 -0.31 -11.82 -1.81
CA ASP A 36 -0.24 -10.73 -2.77
C ASP A 36 0.83 -9.69 -2.36
N ASP A 37 1.58 -9.18 -3.33
CA ASP A 37 2.56 -8.12 -3.10
C ASP A 37 1.88 -6.75 -2.95
N ALA A 38 2.50 -5.86 -2.17
CA ALA A 38 2.10 -4.47 -2.13
C ALA A 38 2.30 -3.82 -3.51
N ALA A 39 1.28 -3.18 -4.03
CA ALA A 39 1.29 -2.61 -5.37
C ALA A 39 1.65 -1.12 -5.34
N LEU A 40 2.92 -0.82 -5.04
CA LEU A 40 3.43 0.55 -4.85
C LEU A 40 4.13 1.12 -6.08
N GLY A 41 4.28 0.34 -7.16
CA GLY A 41 4.93 0.74 -8.40
C GLY A 41 4.69 -0.30 -9.49
N ASN A 42 5.07 0.00 -10.73
CA ASN A 42 4.81 -0.90 -11.86
C ASN A 42 6.00 -1.08 -12.81
N GLY A 43 7.19 -0.65 -12.44
CA GLY A 43 8.35 -0.72 -13.36
C GLY A 43 9.68 -0.46 -12.67
N GLY A 44 10.65 -0.05 -13.49
CA GLY A 44 12.05 0.11 -13.08
C GLY A 44 12.26 1.09 -11.93
N LEU A 45 11.57 2.23 -11.92
CA LEU A 45 11.71 3.24 -10.85
C LEU A 45 11.21 2.73 -9.51
N GLY A 46 10.05 2.06 -9.48
CA GLY A 46 9.52 1.46 -8.26
C GLY A 46 10.43 0.37 -7.71
N ARG A 47 10.98 -0.49 -8.59
CA ARG A 47 11.93 -1.52 -8.18
C ARG A 47 13.25 -0.92 -7.69
N LEU A 48 13.75 0.14 -8.34
CA LEU A 48 14.97 0.85 -7.94
C LEU A 48 14.82 1.43 -6.52
N ALA A 49 13.70 2.08 -6.22
CA ALA A 49 13.40 2.61 -4.89
C ALA A 49 13.44 1.49 -3.83
N ALA A 50 12.80 0.34 -4.10
CA ALA A 50 12.84 -0.81 -3.21
C ALA A 50 14.27 -1.33 -2.97
N CYS A 51 15.09 -1.40 -4.03
CA CYS A 51 16.49 -1.84 -3.90
C CYS A 51 17.34 -0.85 -3.09
N PHE A 52 17.13 0.47 -3.25
CA PHE A 52 17.84 1.47 -2.47
C PHE A 52 17.48 1.42 -0.99
N LEU A 53 16.19 1.27 -0.65
CA LEU A 53 15.74 1.13 0.73
C LEU A 53 16.33 -0.12 1.39
N ASP A 54 16.28 -1.25 0.71
CA ASP A 54 16.84 -2.52 1.19
C ASP A 54 18.36 -2.45 1.38
N SER A 55 19.07 -1.87 0.41
CA SER A 55 20.52 -1.69 0.48
C SER A 55 20.93 -0.71 1.58
N ALA A 56 20.22 0.40 1.74
CA ALA A 56 20.48 1.38 2.79
C ALA A 56 20.27 0.76 4.18
N ALA A 57 19.18 0.04 4.38
CA ALA A 57 18.91 -0.66 5.64
C ALA A 57 20.01 -1.68 5.95
N THR A 58 20.47 -2.45 4.96
CA THR A 58 21.53 -3.46 5.10
C THR A 58 22.90 -2.85 5.40
N GLN A 59 23.18 -1.66 4.87
CA GLN A 59 24.43 -0.94 5.09
C GLN A 59 24.36 0.06 6.27
N GLU A 60 23.29 0.00 7.04
CA GLU A 60 23.08 0.86 8.22
C GLU A 60 23.08 2.37 7.88
N VAL A 61 22.68 2.70 6.65
CA VAL A 61 22.51 4.08 6.22
C VAL A 61 21.11 4.54 6.64
N PRO A 62 20.97 5.63 7.40
CA PRO A 62 19.66 6.17 7.78
C PRO A 62 18.98 6.75 6.54
N LEU A 63 18.00 6.02 6.00
CA LEU A 63 17.24 6.40 4.81
C LEU A 63 15.79 6.00 4.98
N ASP A 64 14.90 6.99 5.06
CA ASP A 64 13.46 6.76 5.03
C ASP A 64 12.92 6.99 3.63
N GLY A 65 12.00 6.11 3.21
CA GLY A 65 11.26 6.26 1.96
C GLY A 65 9.91 6.91 2.20
N TYR A 66 9.44 7.66 1.21
CA TYR A 66 8.11 8.27 1.23
C TYR A 66 7.37 7.93 -0.06
N GLY A 67 6.11 7.55 0.05
CA GLY A 67 5.30 7.20 -1.10
C GLY A 67 3.81 7.32 -0.84
N ILE A 68 3.02 6.91 -1.81
CA ILE A 68 1.56 6.87 -1.70
C ILE A 68 1.11 5.43 -1.49
N ARG A 69 0.19 5.25 -0.54
CA ARG A 69 -0.46 3.98 -0.27
C ARG A 69 -1.63 3.79 -1.23
N TYR A 70 -1.34 3.33 -2.44
CA TYR A 70 -2.39 3.09 -3.43
C TYR A 70 -3.35 2.00 -2.97
N LYS A 71 -4.65 2.27 -3.06
CA LYS A 71 -5.70 1.30 -2.70
C LYS A 71 -5.70 0.10 -3.64
N TYR A 72 -5.45 0.34 -4.92
CA TYR A 72 -5.37 -0.69 -5.95
C TYR A 72 -4.03 -0.62 -6.65
N GLY A 73 -3.52 -1.78 -7.06
CA GLY A 73 -2.40 -1.85 -8.00
C GLY A 73 -2.77 -1.34 -9.38
N LEU A 74 -1.82 -1.46 -10.34
CA LEU A 74 -2.07 -1.02 -11.70
C LEU A 74 -3.31 -1.74 -12.28
N PHE A 75 -3.29 -3.05 -12.33
CA PHE A 75 -4.43 -3.95 -12.56
C PHE A 75 -4.00 -5.40 -12.31
N LYS A 76 -4.95 -6.26 -12.04
CA LYS A 76 -4.76 -7.70 -12.07
C LYS A 76 -5.08 -8.22 -13.46
N GLN A 77 -4.14 -8.97 -14.05
CA GLN A 77 -4.30 -9.56 -15.37
C GLN A 77 -5.02 -10.89 -15.28
N LEU A 78 -6.11 -11.03 -16.01
CA LEU A 78 -6.81 -12.29 -16.26
C LEU A 78 -6.73 -12.63 -17.74
N ILE A 79 -6.89 -13.91 -18.06
CA ILE A 79 -6.99 -14.36 -19.46
C ILE A 79 -8.37 -14.98 -19.65
N GLU A 80 -9.19 -14.36 -20.47
CA GLU A 80 -10.53 -14.86 -20.83
C GLU A 80 -10.64 -15.02 -22.33
N ASN A 81 -11.06 -16.20 -22.79
CA ASN A 81 -11.18 -16.54 -24.21
C ASN A 81 -9.91 -16.26 -25.04
N GLY A 82 -8.72 -16.39 -24.44
CA GLY A 82 -7.43 -16.12 -25.06
C GLY A 82 -7.01 -14.65 -25.11
N TYR A 83 -7.77 -13.74 -24.52
CA TYR A 83 -7.48 -12.31 -24.44
C TYR A 83 -7.24 -11.87 -23.01
N GLN A 84 -6.40 -10.84 -22.85
CA GLN A 84 -6.20 -10.19 -21.57
C GLN A 84 -7.45 -9.41 -21.13
N VAL A 85 -7.82 -9.58 -19.86
CA VAL A 85 -8.85 -8.79 -19.18
C VAL A 85 -8.23 -8.20 -17.93
N GLU A 86 -8.38 -6.89 -17.74
CA GLU A 86 -7.88 -6.16 -16.59
C GLU A 86 -8.98 -6.07 -15.52
N THR A 87 -8.60 -6.40 -14.29
CA THR A 87 -9.47 -6.24 -13.11
C THR A 87 -8.76 -5.48 -12.02
N ALA A 88 -9.50 -4.99 -11.03
CA ALA A 88 -8.94 -4.28 -9.90
C ALA A 88 -7.98 -5.18 -9.11
N ASP A 89 -6.73 -4.72 -8.94
CA ASP A 89 -5.74 -5.38 -8.09
C ASP A 89 -5.91 -4.88 -6.65
N ASN A 90 -6.88 -5.47 -5.94
CA ASN A 90 -7.13 -5.17 -4.54
C ASN A 90 -6.17 -5.95 -3.63
N TRP A 91 -4.91 -5.53 -3.57
CA TRP A 91 -3.87 -6.17 -2.79
C TRP A 91 -4.09 -6.07 -1.27
N GLN A 92 -4.92 -5.12 -0.84
CA GLN A 92 -5.27 -4.90 0.59
C GLN A 92 -6.53 -5.66 1.03
N ARG A 93 -7.12 -6.54 0.20
CA ARG A 93 -8.39 -7.22 0.47
C ARG A 93 -8.41 -8.07 1.74
N PHE A 94 -7.25 -8.53 2.19
CA PHE A 94 -7.07 -9.31 3.42
C PHE A 94 -6.36 -8.51 4.51
N GLU A 95 -6.51 -7.19 4.46
CA GLU A 95 -5.81 -6.23 5.30
C GLU A 95 -4.31 -6.11 4.94
N ASP A 96 -3.62 -5.23 5.66
CA ASP A 96 -2.19 -4.98 5.47
C ASP A 96 -1.49 -5.00 6.84
N PRO A 97 -1.06 -6.20 7.28
CA PRO A 97 -0.39 -6.35 8.57
C PRO A 97 1.06 -5.83 8.57
N TRP A 98 1.55 -5.38 7.42
CA TRP A 98 2.94 -4.92 7.26
C TRP A 98 3.12 -3.44 7.56
N CYS A 99 2.04 -2.68 7.52
CA CYS A 99 2.05 -1.25 7.77
C CYS A 99 1.35 -0.92 9.09
N ASN A 100 1.98 -0.08 9.87
CA ASN A 100 1.38 0.51 11.07
C ASN A 100 0.77 1.86 10.70
N ARG A 101 -0.51 2.06 10.95
CA ARG A 101 -1.18 3.36 10.84
C ARG A 101 -0.69 4.26 11.96
N VAL A 102 -0.18 5.45 11.62
CA VAL A 102 0.35 6.43 12.56
C VAL A 102 -0.58 7.66 12.60
N GLU A 103 -1.72 7.50 13.25
CA GLU A 103 -2.79 8.50 13.28
C GLU A 103 -2.35 9.85 13.84
N ASP A 104 -1.50 9.83 14.87
CA ASP A 104 -1.03 11.05 15.55
C ASP A 104 -0.14 11.95 14.68
N GLU A 105 0.38 11.41 13.58
CA GLU A 105 1.19 12.15 12.61
C GLU A 105 0.42 12.50 11.34
N ALA A 106 -0.90 12.31 11.33
CA ALA A 106 -1.73 12.70 10.21
C ALA A 106 -1.73 14.23 10.03
N VAL A 107 -1.68 14.67 8.77
CA VAL A 107 -1.66 16.08 8.42
C VAL A 107 -2.81 16.45 7.49
N THR A 108 -3.28 17.68 7.61
CA THR A 108 -4.31 18.22 6.71
C THR A 108 -3.64 18.81 5.47
N VAL A 109 -4.10 18.38 4.28
CA VAL A 109 -3.61 18.88 2.99
C VAL A 109 -4.77 19.52 2.24
N SER A 110 -4.58 20.77 1.82
CA SER A 110 -5.58 21.53 1.06
C SER A 110 -5.18 21.61 -0.41
N PHE A 111 -6.02 21.09 -1.29
CA PHE A 111 -5.96 21.26 -2.73
C PHE A 111 -6.93 22.36 -3.17
N LYS A 112 -6.88 22.75 -4.44
CA LYS A 112 -7.87 23.67 -5.00
C LYS A 112 -9.26 23.03 -4.99
N GLY A 113 -10.09 23.44 -4.03
CA GLY A 113 -11.49 22.98 -3.91
C GLY A 113 -11.71 21.72 -3.07
N GLN A 114 -10.66 21.17 -2.46
CA GLN A 114 -10.77 20.00 -1.60
C GLN A 114 -9.73 20.03 -0.48
N THR A 115 -10.13 19.61 0.72
CA THR A 115 -9.22 19.41 1.85
C THR A 115 -9.32 17.96 2.31
N VAL A 116 -8.18 17.32 2.51
CA VAL A 116 -8.10 15.93 2.94
C VAL A 116 -7.17 15.78 4.12
N LYS A 117 -7.33 14.69 4.84
CA LYS A 117 -6.42 14.23 5.87
C LYS A 117 -5.45 13.24 5.21
N ALA A 118 -4.16 13.55 5.20
CA ALA A 118 -3.13 12.60 4.79
C ALA A 118 -2.66 11.82 6.01
N VAL A 119 -2.92 10.51 6.00
CA VAL A 119 -2.61 9.62 7.12
C VAL A 119 -1.42 8.74 6.74
N PRO A 120 -0.35 8.75 7.55
CA PRO A 120 0.83 7.93 7.27
C PRO A 120 0.65 6.49 7.76
N TYR A 121 1.23 5.58 6.98
CA TYR A 121 1.37 4.16 7.28
C TYR A 121 2.84 3.79 7.15
N ASP A 122 3.45 3.32 8.22
CA ASP A 122 4.87 2.99 8.27
C ASP A 122 5.10 1.49 8.09
N MET A 123 5.88 1.16 7.07
CA MET A 123 6.34 -0.19 6.77
C MET A 123 7.82 -0.32 7.12
N ALA A 124 8.18 -1.32 7.93
CA ALA A 124 9.55 -1.58 8.30
C ALA A 124 10.36 -2.17 7.12
N VAL A 125 11.55 -1.63 6.90
CA VAL A 125 12.54 -2.15 5.94
C VAL A 125 13.72 -2.70 6.74
N ILE A 126 13.80 -4.02 6.84
CA ILE A 126 14.76 -4.73 7.69
C ILE A 126 16.06 -4.93 6.95
N GLY A 127 17.17 -4.46 7.54
CA GLY A 127 18.52 -4.69 7.03
C GLY A 127 18.95 -6.16 7.17
N CYS A 128 19.67 -6.68 6.17
CA CYS A 128 20.11 -8.07 6.19
C CYS A 128 21.35 -8.25 7.10
N LYS A 129 21.23 -9.15 8.08
CA LYS A 129 22.29 -9.46 9.07
C LYS A 129 22.77 -8.24 9.88
N THR A 130 21.92 -7.29 10.10
CA THR A 130 22.14 -6.11 10.94
C THR A 130 20.92 -5.88 11.84
N THR A 131 21.05 -5.04 12.85
CA THR A 131 19.93 -4.62 13.71
C THR A 131 19.25 -3.36 13.19
N ASN A 132 19.70 -2.81 12.08
CA ASN A 132 19.13 -1.59 11.50
C ASN A 132 17.79 -1.85 10.81
N ILE A 133 16.84 -0.99 11.08
CA ILE A 133 15.50 -0.99 10.46
C ILE A 133 15.20 0.43 10.02
N ASN A 134 15.01 0.61 8.72
CA ASN A 134 14.57 1.87 8.12
C ASN A 134 13.04 1.86 7.91
N THR A 135 12.48 2.98 7.53
CA THR A 135 11.03 3.14 7.37
C THR A 135 10.67 3.48 5.92
N LEU A 136 9.67 2.81 5.38
CA LEU A 136 8.93 3.27 4.21
C LEU A 136 7.58 3.82 4.68
N ARG A 137 7.42 5.15 4.65
CA ARG A 137 6.19 5.85 5.02
C ARG A 137 5.30 6.06 3.80
N LEU A 138 4.12 5.49 3.86
CA LEU A 138 3.12 5.55 2.80
C LEU A 138 1.95 6.42 3.24
N TRP A 139 1.59 7.41 2.42
CA TRP A 139 0.51 8.33 2.72
C TRP A 139 -0.79 7.92 2.04
N GLN A 140 -1.88 7.90 2.81
CA GLN A 140 -3.23 7.65 2.33
C GLN A 140 -4.09 8.88 2.54
N ALA A 141 -4.83 9.28 1.51
CA ALA A 141 -5.79 10.36 1.62
C ALA A 141 -7.11 9.85 2.19
N GLU A 142 -7.61 10.53 3.19
CA GLU A 142 -8.88 10.27 3.86
C GLU A 142 -9.70 11.56 3.93
N ALA A 143 -11.02 11.44 3.96
CA ALA A 143 -11.87 12.60 4.15
C ALA A 143 -11.71 13.18 5.56
N VAL A 144 -11.95 14.49 5.68
CA VAL A 144 -12.06 15.14 6.99
C VAL A 144 -13.34 14.66 7.68
N ASN A 145 -14.43 14.52 6.90
CA ASN A 145 -15.71 13.93 7.33
C ASN A 145 -16.02 12.70 6.48
N ASP A 146 -15.88 11.53 7.05
CA ASP A 146 -16.10 10.26 6.32
C ASP A 146 -17.55 10.01 5.94
N PHE A 147 -18.50 10.57 6.69
CA PHE A 147 -19.90 10.28 6.53
C PHE A 147 -20.82 11.40 7.01
N ASP A 148 -21.67 11.90 6.12
CA ASP A 148 -22.70 12.90 6.44
C ASP A 148 -24.02 12.22 6.84
N PHE A 149 -24.25 12.12 8.15
CA PHE A 149 -25.49 11.57 8.70
C PHE A 149 -26.72 12.39 8.32
N THR A 150 -26.62 13.69 8.11
CA THR A 150 -27.73 14.54 7.74
C THR A 150 -28.21 14.22 6.34
N ALA A 151 -27.28 14.18 5.39
CA ALA A 151 -27.54 13.76 4.02
C ALA A 151 -28.13 12.33 3.97
N PHE A 152 -27.54 11.41 4.72
CA PHE A 152 -28.02 10.03 4.79
C PHE A 152 -29.49 9.94 5.27
N ASN A 153 -29.83 10.64 6.35
CA ASN A 153 -31.21 10.68 6.90
C ASN A 153 -32.20 11.32 5.94
N ASN A 154 -31.73 12.20 5.08
CA ASN A 154 -32.53 12.83 4.01
C ASN A 154 -32.64 11.95 2.75
N THR A 155 -32.18 10.68 2.79
CA THR A 155 -32.15 9.74 1.66
C THR A 155 -31.17 10.14 0.53
N GLU A 156 -30.25 11.06 0.78
CA GLU A 156 -29.22 11.52 -0.14
C GLU A 156 -27.95 10.65 -0.01
N TYR A 157 -28.09 9.34 -0.24
CA TYR A 157 -27.03 8.35 0.06
C TYR A 157 -25.71 8.60 -0.66
N ASN A 158 -25.74 9.11 -1.88
CA ASN A 158 -24.53 9.42 -2.63
C ASN A 158 -23.80 10.65 -2.03
N ASN A 159 -24.55 11.67 -1.63
CA ASN A 159 -24.00 12.86 -1.00
C ASN A 159 -23.38 12.51 0.37
N ALA A 160 -23.99 11.60 1.10
CA ALA A 160 -23.51 11.16 2.42
C ALA A 160 -22.09 10.59 2.42
N VAL A 161 -21.59 10.08 1.29
CA VAL A 161 -20.25 9.50 1.13
C VAL A 161 -19.39 10.23 0.09
N GLN A 162 -19.83 11.39 -0.40
CA GLN A 162 -19.17 12.10 -1.50
C GLN A 162 -17.76 12.52 -1.10
N GLU A 163 -17.58 13.19 0.05
CA GLU A 163 -16.30 13.67 0.54
C GLU A 163 -15.29 12.51 0.71
N LYS A 164 -15.77 11.37 1.24
CA LYS A 164 -14.98 10.15 1.36
C LYS A 164 -14.50 9.65 0.01
N ASN A 165 -15.40 9.56 -0.98
CA ASN A 165 -15.08 9.07 -2.30
C ASN A 165 -14.07 10.00 -3.01
N ASP A 166 -14.22 11.30 -2.87
CA ASP A 166 -13.33 12.30 -3.47
C ASP A 166 -11.93 12.24 -2.86
N ALA A 167 -11.82 12.13 -1.53
CA ALA A 167 -10.54 11.95 -0.85
C ALA A 167 -9.85 10.64 -1.25
N GLU A 168 -10.59 9.51 -1.23
CA GLU A 168 -10.05 8.21 -1.62
C GLU A 168 -9.54 8.18 -3.07
N ASN A 169 -10.14 8.97 -3.98
CA ASN A 169 -9.71 9.00 -5.39
C ASN A 169 -8.28 9.47 -5.55
N ILE A 170 -7.77 10.32 -4.66
CA ILE A 170 -6.39 10.87 -4.71
C ILE A 170 -5.35 9.74 -4.62
N THR A 171 -5.59 8.74 -3.76
CA THR A 171 -4.65 7.62 -3.55
C THR A 171 -5.20 6.27 -4.04
N LYS A 172 -6.19 6.31 -4.94
CA LYS A 172 -6.88 5.07 -5.36
C LYS A 172 -6.04 4.22 -6.31
N VAL A 173 -5.46 4.82 -7.35
CA VAL A 173 -4.67 4.13 -8.37
C VAL A 173 -3.42 4.92 -8.77
N LEU A 174 -2.35 4.19 -9.13
CA LEU A 174 -1.07 4.80 -9.51
C LEU A 174 -1.16 5.62 -10.80
N TYR A 175 -1.90 5.14 -11.81
CA TYR A 175 -2.05 5.81 -13.08
C TYR A 175 -3.53 6.01 -13.45
N PRO A 176 -4.15 7.14 -13.04
CA PRO A 176 -5.46 7.48 -13.56
C PRO A 176 -5.38 7.76 -15.07
N ASN A 177 -6.50 7.55 -15.77
CA ASN A 177 -6.59 7.85 -17.21
C ASN A 177 -6.49 9.37 -17.44
N ASP A 178 -5.39 9.82 -18.05
CA ASP A 178 -5.09 11.22 -18.32
C ASP A 178 -5.51 11.69 -19.73
N ASN A 179 -6.30 10.91 -20.47
CA ASN A 179 -6.88 11.33 -21.75
C ASN A 179 -7.96 12.42 -21.58
N LYS A 180 -8.51 12.57 -20.35
CA LYS A 180 -9.47 13.59 -19.97
C LYS A 180 -8.88 14.56 -18.97
N TYR A 181 -9.46 15.76 -18.89
CA TYR A 181 -8.99 16.81 -17.98
C TYR A 181 -9.03 16.39 -16.52
N GLU A 182 -10.12 15.74 -16.10
CA GLU A 182 -10.32 15.26 -14.74
C GLU A 182 -9.23 14.27 -14.32
N GLY A 183 -8.85 13.36 -15.21
CA GLY A 183 -7.77 12.42 -14.95
C GLY A 183 -6.39 13.07 -14.89
N LYS A 184 -6.16 14.14 -15.68
CA LYS A 184 -4.92 14.95 -15.59
C LYS A 184 -4.81 15.66 -14.24
N VAL A 185 -5.92 16.25 -13.76
CA VAL A 185 -5.98 16.92 -12.46
C VAL A 185 -5.71 15.94 -11.31
N LEU A 186 -6.26 14.73 -11.41
CA LEU A 186 -6.03 13.70 -10.38
C LEU A 186 -4.58 13.19 -10.36
N ARG A 187 -3.88 13.26 -11.48
CA ARG A 187 -2.47 12.82 -11.60
C ARG A 187 -1.47 13.85 -11.10
N LEU A 188 -1.81 15.13 -11.10
CA LEU A 188 -0.95 16.25 -10.67
C LEU A 188 -0.92 16.39 -9.15
#